data_f77ccf9c44ed249f152340466ce40539
#
_entry.id   f77ccf9c44ed249f152340466ce40539
#
_cell.length_a   1.000
_cell.length_b   1.000
_cell.length_c   1.000
_cell.angle_alpha   90.00
_cell.angle_beta   90.00
_cell.angle_gamma   90.00
#
_symmetry.space_group_name_H-M   'P 1'
#
loop_
_entity.id
_entity.type
_entity.pdbx_description
1 polymer ?
#
loop_
_entity_poly.entity_id
_entity_poly.type
_entity_poly.pdbx_seq_one_letter_code
_entity_poly.pdbx_strand_id
1 'polypeptide(L)'
;MAQSNRWNRKTKGILAAAILLVAGLVSIVDAGLFDGILKKSPAEIAKTAGVVETADEVKIPLKSLDSGKALYLTNTLNGRPLYYFALKSSDGQYRAAFDACDVCFRANRGYRQEGDLMVCNQCGQAFPSAKINDVKGGCNPAPLSRKAEGQYLVIKKADLAAGKEYFPSKRS
;
A
#
# COMPACT_ATOMS: atom_id res chain seq x y z
N MET A 1 -52.45 -54.22 9.13
CA MET A 1 -52.81 -53.02 8.36
C MET A 1 -51.53 -52.23 8.08
N ALA A 2 -50.99 -52.35 6.89
CA ALA A 2 -49.75 -51.71 6.49
C ALA A 2 -50.07 -50.45 5.64
N GLN A 3 -49.75 -49.25 6.13
CA GLN A 3 -49.83 -48.04 5.35
C GLN A 3 -48.53 -47.82 4.60
N SER A 4 -48.56 -47.88 3.28
CA SER A 4 -47.48 -47.62 2.37
C SER A 4 -47.22 -46.14 2.25
N ASN A 5 -46.04 -45.66 2.69
CA ASN A 5 -45.57 -44.31 2.45
C ASN A 5 -45.14 -44.17 1.00
N ARG A 6 -46.01 -43.70 0.14
CA ARG A 6 -45.71 -43.20 -1.21
C ARG A 6 -45.16 -41.81 -1.14
N TRP A 7 -43.87 -41.66 -0.79
CA TRP A 7 -43.26 -40.35 -0.88
C TRP A 7 -42.84 -40.05 -2.34
N ASN A 8 -43.43 -38.98 -2.81
CA ASN A 8 -43.51 -38.58 -4.20
C ASN A 8 -42.10 -38.33 -4.82
N ARG A 9 -41.75 -39.13 -5.83
CA ARG A 9 -40.48 -39.04 -6.62
C ARG A 9 -40.27 -37.63 -7.24
N LYS A 10 -41.31 -36.83 -7.39
CA LYS A 10 -41.26 -35.50 -8.01
C LYS A 10 -40.58 -34.45 -7.10
N THR A 11 -40.66 -34.58 -5.77
CA THR A 11 -40.06 -33.63 -4.84
C THR A 11 -38.51 -33.81 -4.71
N LYS A 12 -38.00 -35.01 -4.97
CA LYS A 12 -36.54 -35.26 -4.95
C LYS A 12 -35.83 -34.65 -6.15
N GLY A 13 -36.49 -34.53 -7.30
CA GLY A 13 -35.92 -33.89 -8.48
C GLY A 13 -35.80 -32.38 -8.39
N ILE A 14 -36.76 -31.73 -7.74
CA ILE A 14 -36.76 -30.26 -7.58
C ILE A 14 -35.69 -29.80 -6.56
N LEU A 15 -35.50 -30.56 -5.47
CA LEU A 15 -34.45 -30.27 -4.49
C LEU A 15 -33.04 -30.47 -5.06
N ALA A 16 -32.83 -31.51 -5.89
CA ALA A 16 -31.53 -31.75 -6.52
C ALA A 16 -31.19 -30.68 -7.56
N ALA A 17 -32.19 -30.19 -8.32
CA ALA A 17 -31.98 -29.13 -9.30
C ALA A 17 -31.68 -27.76 -8.65
N ALA A 18 -32.33 -27.47 -7.49
CA ALA A 18 -32.08 -26.22 -6.77
C ALA A 18 -30.65 -26.19 -6.14
N ILE A 19 -30.15 -27.32 -5.65
CA ILE A 19 -28.80 -27.41 -5.07
C ILE A 19 -27.74 -27.28 -6.16
N LEU A 20 -27.96 -27.82 -7.36
CA LEU A 20 -27.04 -27.70 -8.49
C LEU A 20 -26.99 -26.26 -9.06
N LEU A 21 -28.11 -25.52 -9.03
CA LEU A 21 -28.13 -24.11 -9.46
C LEU A 21 -27.41 -23.19 -8.47
N VAL A 22 -27.48 -23.47 -7.17
CA VAL A 22 -26.75 -22.69 -6.15
C VAL A 22 -25.26 -23.02 -6.19
N ALA A 23 -24.89 -24.28 -6.40
CA ALA A 23 -23.48 -24.70 -6.56
C ALA A 23 -22.86 -24.12 -7.85
N GLY A 24 -23.63 -23.99 -8.93
CA GLY A 24 -23.16 -23.39 -10.19
C GLY A 24 -22.95 -21.88 -10.13
N LEU A 25 -23.70 -21.16 -9.28
CA LEU A 25 -23.55 -19.70 -9.08
C LEU A 25 -22.38 -19.33 -8.16
N VAL A 26 -21.93 -20.24 -7.27
CA VAL A 26 -20.79 -19.99 -6.40
C VAL A 26 -19.44 -20.25 -7.10
N SER A 27 -19.43 -20.98 -8.20
CA SER A 27 -18.19 -21.33 -8.92
C SER A 27 -17.71 -20.28 -9.94
N ILE A 28 -18.38 -19.13 -10.08
CA ILE A 28 -17.98 -18.05 -10.99
C ILE A 28 -17.58 -16.75 -10.24
N VAL A 29 -17.31 -16.88 -8.95
CA VAL A 29 -16.53 -15.82 -8.27
C VAL A 29 -15.06 -16.18 -8.49
N ASP A 30 -14.61 -15.88 -9.71
CA ASP A 30 -13.20 -15.98 -10.09
C ASP A 30 -12.40 -15.19 -9.05
N ALA A 31 -11.54 -15.88 -8.28
CA ALA A 31 -10.70 -15.27 -7.26
C ALA A 31 -9.83 -14.12 -7.85
N GLY A 32 -9.64 -14.11 -9.17
CA GLY A 32 -8.97 -13.06 -9.91
C GLY A 32 -9.75 -11.73 -10.01
N LEU A 33 -11.08 -11.75 -9.97
CA LEU A 33 -11.87 -10.53 -10.04
C LEU A 33 -11.80 -9.70 -8.74
N PHE A 34 -11.70 -10.38 -7.59
CA PHE A 34 -11.54 -9.73 -6.29
C PHE A 34 -10.10 -9.26 -6.02
N ASP A 35 -9.10 -9.96 -6.54
CA ASP A 35 -7.68 -9.59 -6.37
C ASP A 35 -7.34 -8.31 -7.16
N GLY A 36 -7.97 -8.09 -8.32
CA GLY A 36 -7.86 -6.87 -9.11
C GLY A 36 -8.54 -5.64 -8.48
N ILE A 37 -9.55 -5.84 -7.63
CA ILE A 37 -10.27 -4.75 -6.96
C ILE A 37 -9.55 -4.27 -5.69
N LEU A 38 -8.69 -5.09 -5.09
CA LEU A 38 -8.06 -4.82 -3.79
C LEU A 38 -6.63 -4.28 -3.86
N LYS A 39 -5.94 -4.42 -4.98
CA LYS A 39 -4.56 -3.94 -5.14
C LYS A 39 -4.47 -2.83 -6.17
N LYS A 40 -4.70 -1.59 -5.72
CA LYS A 40 -4.42 -0.41 -6.56
C LYS A 40 -2.92 -0.35 -6.87
N SER A 41 -2.57 -0.09 -8.12
CA SER A 41 -1.17 0.18 -8.48
C SER A 41 -0.66 1.46 -7.80
N PRO A 42 0.65 1.61 -7.59
CA PRO A 42 1.21 2.85 -7.05
C PRO A 42 0.80 4.10 -7.82
N ALA A 43 0.65 4.01 -9.14
CA ALA A 43 0.18 5.12 -9.98
C ALA A 43 -1.29 5.46 -9.73
N GLU A 44 -2.16 4.47 -9.54
CA GLU A 44 -3.57 4.68 -9.18
C GLU A 44 -3.72 5.24 -7.77
N ILE A 45 -2.88 4.81 -6.83
CA ILE A 45 -2.83 5.35 -5.47
C ILE A 45 -2.45 6.84 -5.52
N ALA A 46 -1.40 7.20 -6.25
CA ALA A 46 -0.96 8.58 -6.43
C ALA A 46 -2.06 9.44 -7.08
N LYS A 47 -2.67 8.94 -8.14
CA LYS A 47 -3.78 9.63 -8.84
C LYS A 47 -4.99 9.83 -7.91
N THR A 48 -5.39 8.80 -7.16
CA THR A 48 -6.53 8.88 -6.23
C THR A 48 -6.25 9.85 -5.08
N ALA A 49 -5.00 9.94 -4.62
CA ALA A 49 -4.57 10.89 -3.60
C ALA A 49 -4.40 12.33 -4.14
N GLY A 50 -4.55 12.55 -5.45
CA GLY A 50 -4.38 13.85 -6.09
C GLY A 50 -2.92 14.32 -6.15
N VAL A 51 -1.96 13.39 -6.15
CA VAL A 51 -0.53 13.71 -6.29
C VAL A 51 -0.27 14.29 -7.68
N VAL A 52 0.44 15.40 -7.73
CA VAL A 52 0.82 16.08 -8.96
C VAL A 52 2.33 15.99 -9.12
N GLU A 53 2.77 15.50 -10.26
CA GLU A 53 4.19 15.48 -10.64
C GLU A 53 4.46 16.54 -11.71
N THR A 54 5.51 17.31 -11.48
CA THR A 54 6.08 18.24 -12.47
C THR A 54 7.43 17.72 -12.95
N ALA A 55 8.16 18.49 -13.77
CA ALA A 55 9.52 18.15 -14.17
C ALA A 55 10.44 17.97 -12.94
N ASP A 56 10.31 18.85 -11.94
CA ASP A 56 11.27 18.99 -10.84
C ASP A 56 10.73 18.56 -9.48
N GLU A 57 9.41 18.41 -9.32
CA GLU A 57 8.78 18.22 -8.01
C GLU A 57 7.66 17.18 -8.05
N VAL A 58 7.44 16.57 -6.88
CA VAL A 58 6.24 15.81 -6.53
C VAL A 58 5.50 16.59 -5.47
N LYS A 59 4.23 16.88 -5.72
CA LYS A 59 3.32 17.64 -4.83
C LYS A 59 2.23 16.72 -4.30
N ILE A 60 2.25 16.45 -3.01
CA ILE A 60 1.30 15.59 -2.32
C ILE A 60 0.31 16.48 -1.56
N PRO A 61 -1.00 16.45 -1.85
CA PRO A 61 -1.97 17.24 -1.10
C PRO A 61 -1.91 16.89 0.39
N LEU A 62 -1.75 17.89 1.27
CA LEU A 62 -1.71 17.66 2.73
C LEU A 62 -2.96 16.95 3.22
N LYS A 63 -4.12 17.26 2.64
CA LYS A 63 -5.40 16.60 2.95
C LYS A 63 -5.37 15.08 2.74
N SER A 64 -4.60 14.59 1.78
CA SER A 64 -4.48 13.13 1.54
C SER A 64 -3.70 12.41 2.64
N LEU A 65 -2.99 13.15 3.48
CA LEU A 65 -2.18 12.65 4.59
C LEU A 65 -2.86 12.82 5.96
N ASP A 66 -3.98 13.54 6.04
CA ASP A 66 -4.63 13.91 7.31
C ASP A 66 -5.14 12.73 8.13
N SER A 67 -5.36 11.58 7.50
CA SER A 67 -5.74 10.34 8.20
C SER A 67 -4.58 9.74 9.03
N GLY A 68 -3.36 10.24 8.88
CA GLY A 68 -2.15 9.66 9.47
C GLY A 68 -1.70 8.35 8.81
N LYS A 69 -2.45 7.83 7.82
CA LYS A 69 -2.04 6.64 7.06
C LYS A 69 -0.92 7.01 6.09
N ALA A 70 0.10 6.18 6.06
CA ALA A 70 1.21 6.34 5.14
C ALA A 70 0.75 6.15 3.69
N LEU A 71 1.02 7.15 2.87
CA LEU A 71 0.83 7.11 1.43
C LEU A 71 2.14 6.63 0.79
N TYR A 72 2.13 5.39 0.27
CA TYR A 72 3.29 4.80 -0.41
C TYR A 72 3.29 5.19 -1.86
N LEU A 73 4.41 5.70 -2.32
CA LEU A 73 4.59 6.27 -3.65
C LEU A 73 5.82 5.68 -4.33
N THR A 74 5.80 5.70 -5.65
CA THR A 74 6.93 5.31 -6.47
C THR A 74 7.20 6.39 -7.50
N ASN A 75 8.45 6.80 -7.64
CA ASN A 75 8.92 7.63 -8.73
C ASN A 75 9.95 6.84 -9.54
N THR A 76 10.04 7.06 -10.85
CA THR A 76 11.01 6.37 -11.71
C THR A 76 12.08 7.36 -12.18
N LEU A 77 13.32 7.08 -11.85
CA LEU A 77 14.47 7.85 -12.28
C LEU A 77 15.37 6.99 -13.17
N ASN A 78 15.56 7.39 -14.43
CA ASN A 78 16.38 6.66 -15.40
C ASN A 78 16.04 5.16 -15.47
N GLY A 79 14.73 4.83 -15.49
CA GLY A 79 14.23 3.45 -15.51
C GLY A 79 14.28 2.71 -14.16
N ARG A 80 14.84 3.33 -13.10
CA ARG A 80 14.95 2.75 -11.77
C ARG A 80 13.82 3.27 -10.88
N PRO A 81 13.00 2.40 -10.27
CA PRO A 81 11.97 2.82 -9.33
C PRO A 81 12.59 3.20 -7.99
N LEU A 82 12.13 4.32 -7.45
CA LEU A 82 12.46 4.84 -6.13
C LEU A 82 11.18 4.78 -5.29
N TYR A 83 11.23 4.06 -4.17
CA TYR A 83 10.08 3.88 -3.29
C TYR A 83 10.18 4.79 -2.08
N TYR A 84 9.11 5.47 -1.75
CA TYR A 84 9.04 6.38 -0.60
C TYR A 84 7.63 6.44 -0.07
N PHE A 85 7.47 7.01 1.10
CA PHE A 85 6.16 7.26 1.69
C PHE A 85 6.11 8.64 2.35
N ALA A 86 4.90 9.15 2.47
CA ALA A 86 4.60 10.36 3.22
C ALA A 86 3.41 10.11 4.13
N LEU A 87 3.38 10.78 5.28
CA LEU A 87 2.29 10.70 6.24
C LEU A 87 2.24 11.97 7.11
N LYS A 88 1.11 12.17 7.78
CA LYS A 88 1.03 13.07 8.93
C LYS A 88 1.26 12.24 10.19
N SER A 89 2.33 12.51 10.90
CA SER A 89 2.69 11.79 12.13
C SER A 89 1.82 12.22 13.33
N SER A 90 1.85 11.46 14.41
CA SER A 90 1.04 11.69 15.61
C SER A 90 1.27 13.04 16.28
N ASP A 91 2.43 13.65 16.06
CA ASP A 91 2.75 15.01 16.50
C ASP A 91 2.22 16.13 15.56
N GLY A 92 1.44 15.75 14.54
CA GLY A 92 0.83 16.66 13.57
C GLY A 92 1.75 17.11 12.45
N GLN A 93 3.02 16.68 12.41
CA GLN A 93 3.98 17.05 11.38
C GLN A 93 3.81 16.22 10.11
N TYR A 94 3.99 16.83 8.95
CA TYR A 94 4.05 16.10 7.67
C TYR A 94 5.48 15.61 7.42
N ARG A 95 5.61 14.30 7.26
CA ARG A 95 6.89 13.62 7.16
C ARG A 95 6.97 12.80 5.88
N ALA A 96 8.19 12.64 5.37
CA ALA A 96 8.46 11.78 4.23
C ALA A 96 9.79 11.04 4.45
N ALA A 97 9.85 9.80 3.98
CA ALA A 97 11.06 8.99 4.03
C ALA A 97 11.13 8.07 2.81
N PHE A 98 12.34 7.65 2.47
CA PHE A 98 12.51 6.52 1.59
C PHE A 98 11.95 5.25 2.23
N ASP A 99 11.33 4.42 1.45
CA ASP A 99 10.82 3.13 1.90
C ASP A 99 11.97 2.10 1.96
N ALA A 100 13.02 2.50 2.66
CA ALA A 100 14.29 1.81 2.85
C ALA A 100 15.04 2.37 4.07
N CYS A 101 16.08 1.67 4.52
CA CYS A 101 16.99 2.10 5.59
C CYS A 101 18.43 1.72 5.28
N ASP A 102 19.38 2.25 6.02
CA ASP A 102 20.80 2.04 5.79
C ASP A 102 21.24 0.58 5.96
N VAL A 103 20.55 -0.20 6.78
CA VAL A 103 20.93 -1.60 7.09
C VAL A 103 20.23 -2.59 6.17
N CYS A 104 18.90 -2.45 5.98
CA CYS A 104 18.08 -3.46 5.35
C CYS A 104 17.75 -3.19 3.87
N PHE A 105 18.23 -2.09 3.28
CA PHE A 105 17.86 -1.67 1.91
C PHE A 105 18.13 -2.74 0.86
N ARG A 106 19.19 -3.55 1.01
CA ARG A 106 19.55 -4.62 0.07
C ARG A 106 18.47 -5.69 -0.05
N ALA A 107 17.69 -5.92 1.02
CA ALA A 107 16.56 -6.85 1.01
C ALA A 107 15.36 -6.29 0.23
N ASN A 108 15.33 -4.97 -0.02
CA ASN A 108 14.33 -4.25 -0.81
C ASN A 108 12.87 -4.48 -0.39
N ARG A 109 12.62 -4.74 0.92
CA ARG A 109 11.29 -5.07 1.46
C ARG A 109 10.52 -3.86 1.97
N GLY A 110 11.20 -2.73 2.24
CA GLY A 110 10.58 -1.50 2.75
C GLY A 110 9.95 -1.64 4.13
N TYR A 111 8.96 -0.82 4.39
CA TYR A 111 8.23 -0.70 5.63
C TYR A 111 6.75 -0.98 5.45
N ARG A 112 6.08 -1.33 6.54
CA ARG A 112 4.65 -1.28 6.72
C ARG A 112 4.29 -0.39 7.89
N GLN A 113 3.11 0.19 7.88
CA GLN A 113 2.61 0.98 8.99
C GLN A 113 1.74 0.11 9.91
N GLU A 114 2.01 0.17 11.21
CA GLU A 114 1.20 -0.44 12.27
C GLU A 114 0.83 0.65 13.29
N GLY A 115 -0.37 1.19 13.19
CA GLY A 115 -0.77 2.36 13.98
C GLY A 115 0.13 3.55 13.71
N ASP A 116 0.81 4.05 14.75
CA ASP A 116 1.78 5.15 14.66
C ASP A 116 3.24 4.68 14.46
N LEU A 117 3.43 3.42 14.16
CA LEU A 117 4.75 2.84 13.97
C LEU A 117 5.00 2.50 12.51
N MET A 118 6.22 2.76 12.04
CA MET A 118 6.75 2.24 10.79
C MET A 118 7.61 1.03 11.09
N VAL A 119 7.20 -0.14 10.64
CA VAL A 119 7.84 -1.43 10.93
C VAL A 119 8.64 -1.90 9.72
N CYS A 120 9.92 -2.13 9.88
CA CYS A 120 10.78 -2.65 8.83
C CYS A 120 10.36 -4.09 8.46
N ASN A 121 10.02 -4.34 7.19
CA ASN A 121 9.58 -5.65 6.72
C ASN A 121 10.71 -6.70 6.68
N GLN A 122 11.97 -6.29 6.81
CA GLN A 122 13.11 -7.19 6.85
C GLN A 122 13.46 -7.63 8.27
N CYS A 123 13.61 -6.70 9.20
CA CYS A 123 14.11 -7.02 10.56
C CYS A 123 13.03 -6.91 11.65
N GLY A 124 11.84 -6.42 11.35
CA GLY A 124 10.73 -6.28 12.29
C GLY A 124 10.88 -5.11 13.28
N GLN A 125 11.95 -4.32 13.21
CA GLN A 125 12.09 -3.16 14.08
C GLN A 125 11.02 -2.10 13.77
N ALA A 126 10.45 -1.52 14.82
CA ALA A 126 9.39 -0.53 14.77
C ALA A 126 9.92 0.85 15.20
N PHE A 127 9.51 1.88 14.45
CA PHE A 127 9.92 3.27 14.67
C PHE A 127 8.69 4.17 14.75
N PRO A 128 8.57 5.01 15.79
CA PRO A 128 7.48 5.98 15.87
C PRO A 128 7.47 6.93 14.67
N SER A 129 6.31 7.17 14.09
CA SER A 129 6.15 8.08 12.95
C SER A 129 6.67 9.49 13.27
N ALA A 130 6.50 9.94 14.51
CA ALA A 130 6.99 11.22 15.00
C ALA A 130 8.53 11.35 15.04
N LYS A 131 9.26 10.25 14.83
CA LYS A 131 10.73 10.26 14.76
C LYS A 131 11.29 10.24 13.34
N ILE A 132 10.44 10.06 12.34
CA ILE A 132 10.84 10.12 10.93
C ILE A 132 11.39 11.51 10.63
N ASN A 133 12.52 11.58 9.96
CA ASN A 133 13.34 12.76 9.66
C ASN A 133 14.12 13.35 10.85
N ASP A 134 13.74 13.09 12.09
CA ASP A 134 14.46 13.58 13.28
C ASP A 134 15.60 12.61 13.63
N VAL A 135 15.34 11.30 13.52
CA VAL A 135 16.33 10.25 13.75
C VAL A 135 16.80 9.68 12.42
N LYS A 136 18.10 9.55 12.24
CA LYS A 136 18.75 9.04 11.03
C LYS A 136 19.58 7.82 11.33
N GLY A 137 19.78 6.99 10.33
CA GLY A 137 20.69 5.85 10.39
C GLY A 137 20.09 4.58 10.98
N GLY A 138 20.84 3.49 10.88
CA GLY A 138 20.39 2.16 11.29
C GLY A 138 19.19 1.66 10.49
N CYS A 139 18.23 1.08 11.20
CA CYS A 139 16.97 0.63 10.59
C CYS A 139 15.84 1.68 10.63
N ASN A 140 16.12 2.95 10.94
CA ASN A 140 15.15 4.01 10.78
C ASN A 140 14.86 4.25 9.28
N PRO A 141 13.64 4.60 8.89
CA PRO A 141 13.37 5.01 7.51
C PRO A 141 14.31 6.13 7.09
N ALA A 142 15.00 5.94 5.96
CA ALA A 142 15.97 6.92 5.48
C ALA A 142 15.26 8.25 5.13
N PRO A 143 15.72 9.38 5.68
CA PRO A 143 14.98 10.64 5.58
C PRO A 143 14.94 11.15 4.14
N LEU A 144 13.78 11.67 3.74
CA LEU A 144 13.56 12.34 2.46
C LEU A 144 13.24 13.81 2.72
N SER A 145 13.97 14.70 2.06
CA SER A 145 13.74 16.15 2.13
C SER A 145 12.35 16.49 1.61
N ARG A 146 11.64 17.33 2.33
CA ARG A 146 10.31 17.79 1.99
C ARG A 146 10.04 19.18 2.59
N LYS A 147 9.07 19.87 2.04
CA LYS A 147 8.60 21.15 2.57
C LYS A 147 7.08 21.25 2.44
N ALA A 148 6.41 21.67 3.47
CA ALA A 148 4.99 22.03 3.37
C ALA A 148 4.88 23.43 2.74
N GLU A 149 4.20 23.53 1.60
CA GLU A 149 3.97 24.77 0.86
C GLU A 149 2.49 24.86 0.46
N GLY A 150 1.80 25.84 1.03
CA GLY A 150 0.36 25.99 0.82
C GLY A 150 -0.40 24.71 1.21
N GLN A 151 -1.06 24.08 0.25
CA GLN A 151 -1.84 22.86 0.44
C GLN A 151 -1.06 21.57 0.14
N TYR A 152 0.25 21.65 -0.10
CA TYR A 152 1.04 20.52 -0.57
C TYR A 152 2.25 20.25 0.31
N LEU A 153 2.58 18.97 0.46
CA LEU A 153 3.90 18.51 0.83
C LEU A 153 4.70 18.38 -0.46
N VAL A 154 5.73 19.19 -0.62
CA VAL A 154 6.56 19.26 -1.83
C VAL A 154 7.85 18.48 -1.60
N ILE A 155 8.18 17.61 -2.53
CA ILE A 155 9.41 16.82 -2.58
C ILE A 155 10.09 17.10 -3.92
N LYS A 156 11.35 17.56 -3.90
CA LYS A 156 12.11 17.77 -5.12
C LYS A 156 12.57 16.44 -5.71
N LYS A 157 12.49 16.29 -7.03
CA LYS A 157 12.98 15.09 -7.71
C LYS A 157 14.49 14.90 -7.55
N ALA A 158 15.23 15.99 -7.36
CA ALA A 158 16.65 15.92 -7.00
C ALA A 158 16.89 15.25 -5.64
N ASP A 159 16.01 15.50 -4.64
CA ASP A 159 16.10 14.85 -3.33
C ASP A 159 15.71 13.37 -3.42
N LEU A 160 14.73 13.02 -4.25
CA LEU A 160 14.45 11.61 -4.57
C LEU A 160 15.65 10.93 -5.24
N ALA A 161 16.29 11.60 -6.18
CA ALA A 161 17.47 11.07 -6.87
C ALA A 161 18.65 10.78 -5.92
N ALA A 162 18.80 11.56 -4.84
CA ALA A 162 19.83 11.35 -3.83
C ALA A 162 19.68 10.00 -3.11
N GLY A 163 18.47 9.44 -3.05
CA GLY A 163 18.19 8.13 -2.44
C GLY A 163 18.33 6.92 -3.37
N LYS A 164 18.83 7.09 -4.59
CA LYS A 164 18.91 6.02 -5.62
C LYS A 164 19.64 4.76 -5.15
N GLU A 165 20.63 4.91 -4.28
CA GLU A 165 21.45 3.80 -3.77
C GLU A 165 20.67 2.86 -2.84
N TYR A 166 19.56 3.30 -2.27
CA TYR A 166 18.68 2.45 -1.48
C TYR A 166 17.88 1.44 -2.33
N PHE A 167 17.86 1.60 -3.65
CA PHE A 167 17.04 0.80 -4.56
C PHE A 167 17.88 0.18 -5.68
N PRO A 168 18.73 -0.81 -5.36
CA PRO A 168 19.63 -1.42 -6.34
C PRO A 168 18.88 -2.20 -7.42
N SER A 169 17.67 -2.66 -7.15
CA SER A 169 16.80 -3.39 -8.06
C SER A 169 15.34 -3.02 -7.92
N LYS A 170 14.51 -3.41 -8.91
CA LYS A 170 13.05 -3.34 -8.79
C LYS A 170 12.58 -4.34 -7.73
N ARG A 171 11.56 -3.98 -6.96
CA ARG A 171 10.85 -4.92 -6.08
C ARG A 171 10.06 -5.92 -6.92
N SER A 172 10.14 -7.19 -6.54
CA SER A 172 9.33 -8.28 -7.10
C SER A 172 7.92 -8.27 -6.52
#